data_f57f294e603095622b1dcf1e69c17f37
#
_entry.id   f57f294e603095622b1dcf1e69c17f37
#
_cell.length_a   1.000
_cell.length_b   1.000
_cell.length_c   1.000
_cell.angle_alpha   90.00
_cell.angle_beta   90.00
_cell.angle_gamma   90.00
#
_symmetry.space_group_name_H-M   'P 1'
#
loop_
_entity.id
_entity.type
_entity.pdbx_description
1 polymer ?
#
loop_
_entity_poly.entity_id
_entity_poly.type
_entity_poly.pdbx_seq_one_letter_code
_entity_poly.pdbx_strand_id
1 'polypeptide(L)'
;MKIFSCIKPVVDPTTRFSINESKTWIKTQDATFTASEADNYALEEALRLREKHTGEVVAVSLGGEEAAKVLRAGLAMGADRAIHLSDARARPASEFSVAETLARAIERDGGTDLVLTGVQSDDLGTGATGVMLAEFLGWAHATVAIGLSLDPESKTAVVERELEGGLLEKVEVQLPAVITVQYGANQPRYASLKGIMAAKKKPFMVWTAQEVGI
;
A
#
# COMPACT_ATOMS: atom_id res chain seq x y z
N MET A 1 -17.17 0.79 6.01
CA MET A 1 -16.14 1.50 5.22
C MET A 1 -15.15 0.49 4.68
N LYS A 2 -14.74 0.62 3.43
CA LYS A 2 -13.71 -0.24 2.82
C LYS A 2 -12.45 0.59 2.57
N ILE A 3 -11.28 0.08 3.01
CA ILE A 3 -9.99 0.75 2.87
C ILE A 3 -9.02 -0.18 2.14
N PHE A 4 -8.42 0.29 1.06
CA PHE A 4 -7.29 -0.39 0.43
C PHE A 4 -5.98 0.14 1.01
N SER A 5 -5.07 -0.78 1.35
CA SER A 5 -3.68 -0.48 1.68
C SER A 5 -2.77 -1.10 0.64
N CYS A 6 -2.07 -0.27 -0.14
CA CYS A 6 -1.11 -0.72 -1.12
C CYS A 6 0.21 -1.03 -0.42
N ILE A 7 0.82 -2.18 -0.74
CA ILE A 7 2.07 -2.64 -0.12
C ILE A 7 3.04 -3.03 -1.22
N LYS A 8 4.19 -2.36 -1.27
CA LYS A 8 5.27 -2.69 -2.21
C LYS A 8 6.28 -3.63 -1.56
N PRO A 9 6.61 -4.78 -2.18
CA PRO A 9 7.74 -5.58 -1.75
C PRO A 9 9.04 -4.88 -2.14
N VAL A 10 9.91 -4.67 -1.18
CA VAL A 10 11.28 -4.14 -1.37
C VAL A 10 12.29 -5.13 -0.82
N VAL A 11 13.52 -5.08 -1.29
CA VAL A 11 14.57 -5.92 -0.72
C VAL A 11 14.91 -5.43 0.68
N ASP A 12 14.94 -6.36 1.63
CA ASP A 12 15.31 -6.06 3.02
C ASP A 12 16.69 -5.39 3.07
N PRO A 13 16.85 -4.24 3.72
CA PRO A 13 18.10 -3.48 3.77
C PRO A 13 19.26 -4.25 4.41
N THR A 14 19.00 -5.32 5.16
CA THR A 14 20.03 -6.21 5.71
C THR A 14 20.58 -7.20 4.68
N THR A 15 19.95 -7.29 3.50
CA THR A 15 20.41 -8.16 2.42
C THR A 15 21.70 -7.64 1.80
N ARG A 16 22.68 -8.52 1.62
CA ARG A 16 23.89 -8.18 0.85
C ARG A 16 23.57 -8.13 -0.64
N PHE A 17 23.55 -6.93 -1.21
CA PHE A 17 23.29 -6.73 -2.62
C PHE A 17 24.42 -7.23 -3.51
N SER A 18 24.07 -7.86 -4.62
CA SER A 18 24.97 -8.14 -5.75
C SER A 18 24.26 -7.86 -7.07
N ILE A 19 25.00 -7.42 -8.07
CA ILE A 19 24.45 -7.12 -9.40
C ILE A 19 24.28 -8.44 -10.18
N ASN A 20 23.19 -8.55 -10.96
CA ASN A 20 22.95 -9.69 -11.83
C ASN A 20 23.94 -9.70 -13.02
N GLU A 21 23.98 -10.80 -13.75
CA GLU A 21 24.92 -10.99 -14.86
C GLU A 21 24.71 -9.99 -16.01
N SER A 22 23.44 -9.59 -16.25
CA SER A 22 23.09 -8.58 -17.25
C SER A 22 23.45 -7.15 -16.84
N LYS A 23 23.87 -6.93 -15.59
CA LYS A 23 24.20 -5.61 -15.00
C LYS A 23 23.06 -4.60 -15.04
N THR A 24 21.83 -5.09 -15.12
CA THR A 24 20.63 -4.25 -15.21
C THR A 24 19.83 -4.19 -13.90
N TRP A 25 20.08 -5.13 -12.98
CA TRP A 25 19.35 -5.24 -11.72
C TRP A 25 20.17 -5.95 -10.65
N ILE A 26 19.67 -6.02 -9.44
CA ILE A 26 20.23 -6.84 -8.36
C ILE A 26 19.89 -8.31 -8.57
N LYS A 27 20.71 -9.22 -8.02
CA LYS A 27 20.35 -10.64 -7.90
C LYS A 27 19.27 -10.78 -6.83
N THR A 28 18.11 -11.31 -7.22
CA THR A 28 16.96 -11.46 -6.32
C THR A 28 16.80 -12.87 -5.75
N GLN A 29 17.59 -13.85 -6.26
CA GLN A 29 17.45 -15.27 -5.88
C GLN A 29 17.66 -15.52 -4.39
N ASP A 30 18.63 -14.83 -3.78
CA ASP A 30 18.98 -14.97 -2.36
C ASP A 30 18.49 -13.76 -1.53
N ALA A 31 17.69 -12.87 -2.12
CA ALA A 31 17.21 -11.67 -1.45
C ALA A 31 16.03 -11.97 -0.56
N THR A 32 16.06 -11.44 0.66
CA THR A 32 14.89 -11.36 1.52
C THR A 32 14.08 -10.13 1.13
N PHE A 33 12.75 -10.27 1.07
CA PHE A 33 11.85 -9.17 0.77
C PHE A 33 10.99 -8.84 1.98
N THR A 34 10.78 -7.54 2.19
CA THR A 34 9.91 -6.97 3.20
C THR A 34 8.94 -5.97 2.56
N ALA A 35 7.91 -5.54 3.29
CA ALA A 35 7.10 -4.41 2.88
C ALA A 35 7.94 -3.13 2.97
N SER A 36 7.78 -2.19 2.02
CA SER A 36 8.35 -0.85 2.15
C SER A 36 7.92 -0.23 3.47
N GLU A 37 8.83 0.45 4.15
CA GLU A 37 8.58 0.92 5.52
C GLU A 37 7.38 1.86 5.59
N ALA A 38 7.28 2.83 4.66
CA ALA A 38 6.15 3.75 4.61
C ALA A 38 4.80 3.03 4.40
N ASP A 39 4.78 1.90 3.70
CA ASP A 39 3.55 1.11 3.50
C ASP A 39 3.10 0.41 4.79
N ASN A 40 4.02 0.12 5.71
CA ASN A 40 3.64 -0.40 7.03
C ASN A 40 2.90 0.68 7.86
N TYR A 41 3.31 1.96 7.75
CA TYR A 41 2.57 3.07 8.37
C TYR A 41 1.20 3.25 7.73
N ALA A 42 1.10 3.13 6.41
CA ALA A 42 -0.18 3.19 5.69
C ALA A 42 -1.11 2.05 6.09
N LEU A 43 -0.60 0.82 6.20
CA LEU A 43 -1.39 -0.32 6.66
C LEU A 43 -1.85 -0.15 8.11
N GLU A 44 -0.98 0.30 9.01
CA GLU A 44 -1.34 0.56 10.40
C GLU A 44 -2.45 1.61 10.48
N GLU A 45 -2.36 2.68 9.70
CA GLU A 45 -3.40 3.71 9.67
C GLU A 45 -4.74 3.14 9.18
N ALA A 46 -4.73 2.32 8.13
CA ALA A 46 -5.92 1.62 7.67
C ALA A 46 -6.57 0.75 8.76
N LEU A 47 -5.75 0.02 9.52
CA LEU A 47 -6.20 -0.82 10.62
C LEU A 47 -6.81 0.01 11.76
N ARG A 48 -6.18 1.13 12.13
CA ARG A 48 -6.68 2.05 13.17
C ARG A 48 -8.01 2.68 12.77
N LEU A 49 -8.13 3.13 11.53
CA LEU A 49 -9.38 3.68 11.00
C LEU A 49 -10.50 2.63 10.98
N ARG A 50 -10.21 1.40 10.56
CA ARG A 50 -11.18 0.31 10.61
C ARG A 50 -11.60 -0.01 12.06
N GLU A 51 -10.67 -0.02 13.00
CA GLU A 51 -10.97 -0.26 14.42
C GLU A 51 -11.90 0.82 15.01
N LYS A 52 -11.72 2.08 14.57
CA LYS A 52 -12.52 3.22 15.01
C LYS A 52 -13.89 3.30 14.35
N HIS A 53 -13.97 3.02 13.05
CA HIS A 53 -15.17 3.31 12.24
C HIS A 53 -15.88 2.06 11.73
N THR A 54 -15.38 0.87 12.06
CA THR A 54 -15.78 -0.42 11.50
C THR A 54 -15.57 -0.51 9.99
N GLY A 55 -15.45 -1.71 9.43
CA GLY A 55 -15.26 -1.88 7.99
C GLY A 55 -14.30 -2.99 7.63
N GLU A 56 -13.71 -2.89 6.45
CA GLU A 56 -12.78 -3.86 5.87
C GLU A 56 -11.48 -3.20 5.44
N VAL A 57 -10.35 -3.84 5.72
CA VAL A 57 -9.01 -3.47 5.19
C VAL A 57 -8.55 -4.52 4.19
N VAL A 58 -8.32 -4.08 2.97
CA VAL A 58 -7.84 -4.90 1.85
C VAL A 58 -6.37 -4.56 1.58
N ALA A 59 -5.46 -5.50 1.80
CA ALA A 59 -4.07 -5.34 1.41
C ALA A 59 -3.91 -5.70 -0.07
N VAL A 60 -3.27 -4.84 -0.86
CA VAL A 60 -3.01 -5.09 -2.28
C VAL A 60 -1.53 -4.90 -2.62
N SER A 61 -1.00 -5.77 -3.46
CA SER A 61 0.39 -5.71 -3.91
C SER A 61 0.52 -6.26 -5.33
N LEU A 62 1.39 -5.62 -6.12
CA LEU A 62 1.77 -6.04 -7.47
C LEU A 62 3.17 -6.63 -7.45
N GLY A 63 3.36 -7.78 -8.07
CA GLY A 63 4.67 -8.42 -8.21
C GLY A 63 4.58 -9.94 -8.27
N GLY A 64 5.72 -10.59 -8.13
CA GLY A 64 5.86 -12.04 -8.09
C GLY A 64 5.57 -12.63 -6.70
N GLU A 65 6.30 -13.68 -6.35
CA GLU A 65 6.14 -14.35 -5.04
C GLU A 65 6.47 -13.46 -3.84
N GLU A 66 7.33 -12.48 -4.02
CA GLU A 66 7.67 -11.50 -2.99
C GLU A 66 6.46 -10.65 -2.60
N ALA A 67 5.59 -10.31 -3.54
CA ALA A 67 4.34 -9.61 -3.25
C ALA A 67 3.39 -10.48 -2.42
N ALA A 68 3.31 -11.77 -2.71
CA ALA A 68 2.53 -12.70 -1.89
C ALA A 68 3.06 -12.79 -0.44
N LYS A 69 4.38 -12.71 -0.24
CA LYS A 69 5.00 -12.74 1.10
C LYS A 69 4.61 -11.52 1.93
N VAL A 70 4.74 -10.30 1.36
CA VAL A 70 4.40 -9.06 2.10
C VAL A 70 2.90 -8.95 2.36
N LEU A 71 2.05 -9.46 1.46
CA LEU A 71 0.61 -9.55 1.69
C LEU A 71 0.26 -10.49 2.84
N ARG A 72 0.94 -11.63 2.96
CA ARG A 72 0.74 -12.53 4.11
C ARG A 72 1.15 -11.88 5.43
N ALA A 73 2.23 -11.07 5.41
CA ALA A 73 2.61 -10.27 6.57
C ALA A 73 1.53 -9.22 6.90
N GLY A 74 0.99 -8.52 5.92
CA GLY A 74 -0.13 -7.58 6.10
C GLY A 74 -1.38 -8.24 6.67
N LEU A 75 -1.73 -9.44 6.22
CA LEU A 75 -2.83 -10.24 6.80
C LEU A 75 -2.56 -10.62 8.26
N ALA A 76 -1.30 -10.91 8.60
CA ALA A 76 -0.89 -11.25 9.96
C ALA A 76 -0.90 -10.02 10.88
N MET A 77 -0.62 -8.82 10.37
CA MET A 77 -0.78 -7.54 11.07
C MET A 77 -2.24 -7.21 11.34
N GLY A 78 -3.16 -7.64 10.47
CA GLY A 78 -4.58 -7.43 10.74
C GLY A 78 -5.47 -7.19 9.54
N ALA A 79 -4.94 -6.97 8.32
CA ALA A 79 -5.77 -6.83 7.12
C ALA A 79 -6.78 -8.00 7.00
N ASP A 80 -7.97 -7.73 6.51
CA ASP A 80 -9.07 -8.70 6.48
C ASP A 80 -8.94 -9.67 5.32
N ARG A 81 -8.49 -9.19 4.16
CA ARG A 81 -8.16 -10.00 2.99
C ARG A 81 -7.02 -9.37 2.19
N ALA A 82 -6.50 -10.11 1.22
CA ALA A 82 -5.43 -9.66 0.35
C ALA A 82 -5.74 -9.90 -1.13
N ILE A 83 -5.25 -9.00 -1.99
CA ILE A 83 -5.27 -9.11 -3.44
C ILE A 83 -3.83 -9.07 -3.94
N HIS A 84 -3.36 -10.18 -4.49
CA HIS A 84 -2.08 -10.30 -5.16
C HIS A 84 -2.28 -10.10 -6.66
N LEU A 85 -1.75 -8.99 -7.18
CA LEU A 85 -1.68 -8.74 -8.61
C LEU A 85 -0.42 -9.42 -9.14
N SER A 86 -0.60 -10.64 -9.65
CA SER A 86 0.51 -11.49 -10.06
C SER A 86 0.95 -11.12 -11.47
N ASP A 87 2.06 -10.40 -11.57
CA ASP A 87 2.75 -10.18 -12.83
C ASP A 87 4.27 -10.29 -12.65
N ALA A 88 4.85 -11.39 -13.14
CA ALA A 88 6.29 -11.61 -13.12
C ALA A 88 7.06 -10.60 -14.00
N ARG A 89 6.36 -9.88 -14.92
CA ARG A 89 6.94 -8.84 -15.77
C ARG A 89 6.99 -7.48 -15.09
N ALA A 90 6.39 -7.35 -13.89
CA ALA A 90 6.28 -6.09 -13.17
C ALA A 90 7.61 -5.48 -12.70
N ARG A 91 8.75 -6.02 -13.13
CA ARG A 91 10.08 -5.51 -12.80
C ARG A 91 10.96 -5.31 -14.01
N PRO A 92 11.46 -4.08 -14.22
CA PRO A 92 11.08 -2.84 -13.56
C PRO A 92 9.80 -2.25 -14.19
N ALA A 93 8.71 -2.19 -13.43
CA ALA A 93 7.51 -1.48 -13.85
C ALA A 93 7.65 0.02 -13.54
N SER A 94 7.15 0.88 -14.41
CA SER A 94 7.05 2.30 -14.12
C SER A 94 5.95 2.54 -13.08
N GLU A 95 6.07 3.63 -12.31
CA GLU A 95 5.06 4.05 -11.35
C GLU A 95 3.69 4.22 -12.02
N PHE A 96 3.70 4.68 -13.27
CA PHE A 96 2.50 4.83 -14.09
C PHE A 96 1.79 3.48 -14.30
N SER A 97 2.52 2.45 -14.76
CA SER A 97 1.92 1.11 -14.97
C SER A 97 1.47 0.47 -13.66
N VAL A 98 2.21 0.70 -12.57
CA VAL A 98 1.81 0.21 -11.23
C VAL A 98 0.52 0.87 -10.79
N ALA A 99 0.43 2.20 -10.90
CA ALA A 99 -0.75 2.97 -10.49
C ALA A 99 -1.97 2.58 -11.32
N GLU A 100 -1.85 2.42 -12.65
CA GLU A 100 -2.92 1.95 -13.52
C GLU A 100 -3.40 0.55 -13.09
N THR A 101 -2.48 -0.38 -12.85
CA THR A 101 -2.83 -1.75 -12.44
C THR A 101 -3.57 -1.76 -11.10
N LEU A 102 -3.13 -0.95 -10.14
CA LEU A 102 -3.79 -0.80 -8.85
C LEU A 102 -5.20 -0.19 -9.01
N ALA A 103 -5.35 0.84 -9.85
CA ALA A 103 -6.65 1.45 -10.12
C ALA A 103 -7.65 0.43 -10.69
N ARG A 104 -7.24 -0.33 -11.70
CA ARG A 104 -8.05 -1.40 -12.30
C ARG A 104 -8.45 -2.47 -11.29
N ALA A 105 -7.53 -2.84 -10.40
CA ALA A 105 -7.82 -3.82 -9.35
C ALA A 105 -8.85 -3.29 -8.35
N ILE A 106 -8.77 -2.02 -7.95
CA ILE A 106 -9.71 -1.37 -7.05
C ILE A 106 -11.10 -1.28 -7.71
N GLU A 107 -11.17 -0.90 -8.98
CA GLU A 107 -12.42 -0.86 -9.75
C GLU A 107 -13.05 -2.25 -9.87
N ARG A 108 -12.26 -3.27 -10.20
CA ARG A 108 -12.71 -4.67 -10.29
C ARG A 108 -13.27 -5.19 -8.96
N ASP A 109 -12.69 -4.78 -7.84
CA ASP A 109 -13.17 -5.13 -6.49
C ASP A 109 -14.45 -4.39 -6.07
N GLY A 110 -15.00 -3.56 -6.94
CA GLY A 110 -16.21 -2.77 -6.70
C GLY A 110 -15.94 -1.43 -6.01
N GLY A 111 -14.74 -0.89 -6.13
CA GLY A 111 -14.34 0.38 -5.55
C GLY A 111 -14.05 0.31 -4.04
N THR A 112 -13.74 1.46 -3.47
CA THR A 112 -13.41 1.61 -2.04
C THR A 112 -13.71 3.04 -1.58
N ASP A 113 -13.76 3.27 -0.26
CA ASP A 113 -13.93 4.62 0.29
C ASP A 113 -12.59 5.36 0.42
N LEU A 114 -11.50 4.62 0.64
CA LEU A 114 -10.19 5.20 0.90
C LEU A 114 -9.08 4.26 0.41
N VAL A 115 -8.05 4.84 -0.19
CA VAL A 115 -6.80 4.15 -0.49
C VAL A 115 -5.67 4.79 0.29
N LEU A 116 -4.89 3.97 0.99
CA LEU A 116 -3.68 4.38 1.69
C LEU A 116 -2.45 3.73 1.03
N THR A 117 -1.44 4.54 0.77
CA THR A 117 -0.12 4.10 0.30
C THR A 117 0.95 4.71 1.19
N GLY A 118 2.15 4.16 1.23
CA GLY A 118 3.31 4.89 1.72
C GLY A 118 3.62 6.11 0.85
N VAL A 119 4.24 7.13 1.42
CA VAL A 119 4.62 8.35 0.69
C VAL A 119 5.57 8.03 -0.47
N GLN A 120 6.47 7.09 -0.27
CA GLN A 120 7.45 6.61 -1.26
C GLN A 120 7.94 5.22 -0.88
N SER A 121 8.57 4.53 -1.81
CA SER A 121 9.19 3.22 -1.54
C SER A 121 10.67 3.36 -1.19
N ASP A 122 11.17 2.47 -0.33
CA ASP A 122 12.56 2.49 0.15
C ASP A 122 13.60 2.20 -0.95
N ASP A 123 13.17 1.59 -2.06
CA ASP A 123 14.06 1.22 -3.18
C ASP A 123 14.16 2.32 -4.26
N LEU A 124 13.06 2.92 -4.69
CA LEU A 124 13.03 3.90 -5.78
C LEU A 124 12.84 5.34 -5.30
N GLY A 125 12.10 5.55 -4.21
CA GLY A 125 11.93 6.87 -3.60
C GLY A 125 11.20 7.92 -4.46
N THR A 126 10.47 7.50 -5.49
CA THR A 126 9.86 8.44 -6.46
C THR A 126 8.66 9.21 -5.91
N GLY A 127 7.93 8.64 -4.95
CA GLY A 127 6.75 9.26 -4.36
C GLY A 127 5.56 9.48 -5.30
N ALA A 128 5.59 8.90 -6.50
CA ALA A 128 4.63 9.21 -7.56
C ALA A 128 3.41 8.30 -7.61
N THR A 129 3.54 7.04 -7.16
CA THR A 129 2.50 6.00 -7.36
C THR A 129 1.15 6.39 -6.76
N GLY A 130 1.12 6.91 -5.53
CA GLY A 130 -0.14 7.27 -4.87
C GLY A 130 -0.88 8.40 -5.58
N VAL A 131 -0.15 9.42 -6.05
CA VAL A 131 -0.73 10.56 -6.80
C VAL A 131 -1.24 10.12 -8.18
N MET A 132 -0.47 9.31 -8.90
CA MET A 132 -0.90 8.74 -10.18
C MET A 132 -2.12 7.82 -10.01
N LEU A 133 -2.17 7.05 -8.92
CA LEU A 133 -3.33 6.22 -8.61
C LEU A 133 -4.60 7.06 -8.40
N ALA A 134 -4.49 8.19 -7.70
CA ALA A 134 -5.60 9.11 -7.51
C ALA A 134 -6.10 9.67 -8.85
N GLU A 135 -5.18 10.04 -9.75
CA GLU A 135 -5.52 10.53 -11.09
C GLU A 135 -6.23 9.45 -11.92
N PHE A 136 -5.73 8.21 -11.93
CA PHE A 136 -6.41 7.11 -12.62
C PHE A 136 -7.82 6.84 -12.10
N LEU A 137 -8.05 6.98 -10.80
CA LEU A 137 -9.35 6.80 -10.17
C LEU A 137 -10.26 8.04 -10.30
N GLY A 138 -9.71 9.19 -10.70
CA GLY A 138 -10.43 10.47 -10.73
C GLY A 138 -10.82 10.97 -9.33
N TRP A 139 -10.01 10.68 -8.31
CA TRP A 139 -10.29 10.95 -6.90
C TRP A 139 -9.43 12.06 -6.32
N ALA A 140 -9.94 12.70 -5.27
CA ALA A 140 -9.16 13.62 -4.45
C ALA A 140 -7.95 12.90 -3.82
N HIS A 141 -6.87 13.64 -3.54
CA HIS A 141 -5.72 13.10 -2.83
C HIS A 141 -5.09 14.10 -1.87
N ALA A 142 -4.42 13.57 -0.86
CA ALA A 142 -3.49 14.33 -0.03
C ALA A 142 -2.21 13.49 0.19
N THR A 143 -1.07 14.17 0.26
CA THR A 143 0.24 13.51 0.34
C THR A 143 0.96 13.88 1.62
N VAL A 144 1.95 13.06 2.01
CA VAL A 144 2.83 13.30 3.18
C VAL A 144 2.02 13.41 4.47
N ALA A 145 1.00 12.56 4.63
CA ALA A 145 0.14 12.57 5.80
C ALA A 145 0.88 12.05 7.03
N ILE A 146 0.89 12.86 8.09
CA ILE A 146 1.37 12.48 9.42
C ILE A 146 0.23 12.30 10.43
N GLY A 147 -0.98 12.67 10.04
CA GLY A 147 -2.21 12.49 10.80
C GLY A 147 -3.41 12.40 9.87
N LEU A 148 -4.37 11.55 10.23
CA LEU A 148 -5.57 11.32 9.44
C LEU A 148 -6.77 11.09 10.36
N SER A 149 -7.84 11.83 10.10
CA SER A 149 -9.13 11.58 10.72
C SER A 149 -10.24 11.56 9.69
N LEU A 150 -11.22 10.70 9.91
CA LEU A 150 -12.36 10.53 9.00
C LEU A 150 -13.65 10.95 9.69
N ASP A 151 -14.52 11.58 8.91
CA ASP A 151 -15.93 11.74 9.24
C ASP A 151 -16.76 10.94 8.21
N PRO A 152 -17.26 9.76 8.60
CA PRO A 152 -18.06 8.92 7.70
C PRO A 152 -19.42 9.54 7.33
N GLU A 153 -19.97 10.44 8.15
CA GLU A 153 -21.27 11.07 7.88
C GLU A 153 -21.16 12.11 6.78
N SER A 154 -20.16 12.98 6.85
CA SER A 154 -19.89 13.97 5.80
C SER A 154 -19.10 13.39 4.62
N LYS A 155 -18.60 12.16 4.74
CA LYS A 155 -17.68 11.52 3.78
C LYS A 155 -16.46 12.38 3.49
N THR A 156 -15.85 12.93 4.53
CA THR A 156 -14.63 13.73 4.43
C THR A 156 -13.51 13.14 5.25
N ALA A 157 -12.29 13.44 4.86
CA ALA A 157 -11.08 13.16 5.62
C ALA A 157 -10.33 14.47 5.90
N VAL A 158 -9.89 14.67 7.13
CA VAL A 158 -8.95 15.74 7.49
C VAL A 158 -7.57 15.13 7.61
N VAL A 159 -6.65 15.62 6.79
CA VAL A 159 -5.26 15.15 6.70
C VAL A 159 -4.33 16.22 7.23
N GLU A 160 -3.49 15.87 8.20
CA GLU A 160 -2.36 16.69 8.62
C GLU A 160 -1.16 16.31 7.78
N ARG A 161 -0.62 17.27 7.04
CA ARG A 161 0.52 17.09 6.14
C ARG A 161 1.75 17.76 6.71
N GLU A 162 2.87 17.07 6.59
CA GLU A 162 4.18 17.67 6.89
C GLU A 162 4.69 18.45 5.68
N LEU A 163 5.11 19.69 5.91
CA LEU A 163 5.71 20.55 4.90
C LEU A 163 7.16 20.87 5.28
N GLU A 164 7.90 21.48 4.35
CA GLU A 164 9.27 21.91 4.59
C GLU A 164 9.38 22.85 5.79
N GLY A 165 10.49 22.75 6.52
CA GLY A 165 10.75 23.60 7.68
C GLY A 165 9.94 23.26 8.94
N GLY A 166 9.30 22.06 8.97
CA GLY A 166 8.52 21.62 10.13
C GLY A 166 7.13 22.25 10.21
N LEU A 167 6.68 22.87 9.13
CA LEU A 167 5.31 23.39 9.05
C LEU A 167 4.32 22.25 8.86
N LEU A 168 3.13 22.43 9.45
CA LEU A 168 2.00 21.49 9.27
C LEU A 168 0.87 22.20 8.54
N GLU A 169 0.26 21.46 7.63
CA GLU A 169 -0.92 21.90 6.91
C GLU A 169 -2.08 20.93 7.18
N LYS A 170 -3.27 21.46 7.43
CA LYS A 170 -4.49 20.66 7.50
C LYS A 170 -5.29 20.87 6.23
N VAL A 171 -5.54 19.78 5.53
CA VAL A 171 -6.40 19.78 4.34
C VAL A 171 -7.61 18.86 4.56
N GLU A 172 -8.76 19.29 4.08
CA GLU A 172 -9.95 18.47 4.02
C GLU A 172 -10.10 17.93 2.60
N VAL A 173 -10.31 16.62 2.49
CA VAL A 173 -10.53 15.94 1.21
C VAL A 173 -11.83 15.17 1.23
N GLN A 174 -12.56 15.25 0.12
CA GLN A 174 -13.79 14.49 -0.08
C GLN A 174 -13.47 13.02 -0.40
N LEU A 175 -14.17 12.08 0.22
CA LEU A 175 -14.08 10.67 -0.10
C LEU A 175 -14.96 10.32 -1.33
N PRO A 176 -14.55 9.37 -2.19
CA PRO A 176 -13.35 8.54 -2.05
C PRO A 176 -12.05 9.31 -2.34
N ALA A 177 -10.97 8.92 -1.68
CA ALA A 177 -9.68 9.61 -1.79
C ALA A 177 -8.48 8.65 -1.72
N VAL A 178 -7.33 9.12 -2.20
CA VAL A 178 -6.02 8.46 -2.02
C VAL A 178 -5.16 9.32 -1.11
N ILE A 179 -4.65 8.73 -0.03
CA ILE A 179 -3.78 9.43 0.92
C ILE A 179 -2.42 8.72 0.98
N THR A 180 -1.33 9.47 0.83
CA THR A 180 0.00 8.91 1.02
C THR A 180 0.50 9.23 2.43
N VAL A 181 0.92 8.19 3.16
CA VAL A 181 1.25 8.25 4.58
C VAL A 181 2.76 8.37 4.76
N GLN A 182 3.18 9.33 5.58
CA GLN A 182 4.57 9.61 5.91
C GLN A 182 5.08 8.69 7.03
N TYR A 183 6.39 8.51 7.07
CA TYR A 183 7.08 7.88 8.20
C TYR A 183 6.76 8.62 9.51
N GLY A 184 6.55 7.86 10.58
CA GLY A 184 6.29 8.45 11.90
C GLY A 184 4.84 8.90 12.12
N ALA A 185 3.93 8.76 11.16
CA ALA A 185 2.51 9.08 11.32
C ALA A 185 1.84 8.28 12.46
N ASN A 186 2.33 7.08 12.73
CA ASN A 186 1.86 6.18 13.79
C ASN A 186 2.98 5.24 14.23
N GLN A 187 2.66 4.17 14.93
CA GLN A 187 3.58 3.07 15.25
C GLN A 187 3.00 1.77 14.66
N PRO A 188 3.58 1.25 13.55
CA PRO A 188 3.13 0.01 12.96
C PRO A 188 3.21 -1.14 13.97
N ARG A 189 2.11 -1.88 14.10
CA ARG A 189 2.05 -3.06 14.96
C ARG A 189 2.85 -4.21 14.38
N TYR A 190 3.39 -5.07 15.24
CA TYR A 190 3.98 -6.32 14.83
C TYR A 190 2.91 -7.42 14.73
N ALA A 191 3.10 -8.35 13.78
CA ALA A 191 2.26 -9.52 13.68
C ALA A 191 2.44 -10.42 14.93
N SER A 192 1.35 -10.68 15.64
CA SER A 192 1.35 -11.65 16.74
C SER A 192 1.34 -13.08 16.21
N LEU A 193 1.76 -14.05 17.04
CA LEU A 193 1.65 -15.48 16.70
C LEU A 193 0.20 -15.86 16.33
N LYS A 194 -0.78 -15.33 17.04
CA LYS A 194 -2.21 -15.51 16.71
C LYS A 194 -2.56 -14.94 15.36
N GLY A 195 -2.04 -13.73 15.04
CA GLY A 195 -2.22 -13.08 13.74
C GLY A 195 -1.62 -13.89 12.59
N ILE A 196 -0.40 -14.42 12.76
CA ILE A 196 0.27 -15.27 11.76
C ILE A 196 -0.55 -16.56 11.51
N MET A 197 -1.08 -17.19 12.55
CA MET A 197 -1.94 -18.38 12.39
C MET A 197 -3.27 -18.05 11.72
N ALA A 198 -3.89 -16.91 12.05
CA ALA A 198 -5.13 -16.45 11.45
C ALA A 198 -4.97 -16.07 9.97
N ALA A 199 -3.84 -15.46 9.61
CA ALA A 199 -3.55 -15.05 8.23
C ALA A 199 -3.61 -16.20 7.22
N LYS A 200 -3.32 -17.44 7.65
CA LYS A 200 -3.40 -18.63 6.78
C LYS A 200 -4.83 -18.96 6.32
N LYS A 201 -5.84 -18.46 7.05
CA LYS A 201 -7.26 -18.74 6.78
C LYS A 201 -7.99 -17.55 6.16
N LYS A 202 -7.36 -16.37 6.12
CA LYS A 202 -7.95 -15.15 5.54
C LYS A 202 -8.02 -15.26 4.02
N PRO A 203 -9.03 -14.64 3.38
CA PRO A 203 -9.14 -14.61 1.93
C PRO A 203 -7.89 -14.02 1.28
N PHE A 204 -7.38 -14.73 0.28
CA PHE A 204 -6.20 -14.34 -0.49
C PHE A 204 -6.51 -14.58 -1.97
N MET A 205 -6.76 -13.51 -2.70
CA MET A 205 -7.06 -13.56 -4.12
C MET A 205 -5.80 -13.31 -4.93
N VAL A 206 -5.68 -14.03 -6.05
CA VAL A 206 -4.61 -13.81 -7.02
C VAL A 206 -5.27 -13.42 -8.33
N TRP A 207 -4.91 -12.25 -8.85
CA TRP A 207 -5.38 -11.76 -10.14
C TRP A 207 -4.19 -11.50 -11.06
N THR A 208 -4.33 -11.88 -12.32
CA THR A 208 -3.35 -11.60 -13.36
C THR A 208 -3.60 -10.22 -13.98
N ALA A 209 -2.60 -9.68 -14.70
CA ALA A 209 -2.76 -8.44 -15.45
C ALA A 209 -3.95 -8.51 -16.42
N GLN A 210 -4.12 -9.64 -17.13
CA GLN A 210 -5.26 -9.83 -18.03
C GLN A 210 -6.60 -9.78 -17.31
N GLU A 211 -6.70 -10.31 -16.10
CA GLU A 211 -7.95 -10.30 -15.31
C GLU A 211 -8.32 -8.91 -14.80
N VAL A 212 -7.37 -7.99 -14.70
CA VAL A 212 -7.61 -6.58 -14.37
C VAL A 212 -7.63 -5.67 -15.61
N GLY A 213 -7.56 -6.25 -16.81
CA GLY A 213 -7.74 -5.52 -18.07
C GLY A 213 -6.50 -4.79 -18.57
N ILE A 214 -5.29 -5.30 -18.27
CA ILE A 214 -3.99 -4.76 -18.70
C ILE A 214 -3.23 -5.74 -19.58
#